data_0fe9bd79b8a7d89a539ca05b3bbe9abb
#
_entry.id   0fe9bd79b8a7d89a539ca05b3bbe9abb
#
_cell.length_a   1.000
_cell.length_b   1.000
_cell.length_c   1.000
_cell.angle_alpha   90.00
_cell.angle_beta   90.00
_cell.angle_gamma   90.00
#
_symmetry.space_group_name_H-M   'P 1'
#
loop_
_entity.id
_entity.type
_entity.pdbx_description
1 polymer ?
#
loop_
_entity_poly.entity_id
_entity_poly.type
_entity_poly.pdbx_seq_one_letter_code
_entity_poly.pdbx_strand_id
1 'polypeptide(L)'
;MASLSTNTDGEITEFKGRLACAGFTAEIVREVNTGDDNELAKLMYETLMRHPRFALVHGLFTSPEKQIEKVRAWNKEFGWGIPDEAFAAAEKSVPVWPEEKLVAVVLVPYLADKTNEDETVTSGLERTFHELWARAKAEQDGSWRWDGYDKAGPERLRLHKGIEHKVGLRWEVISLGSQRNKKPCDVRSAKSSPHAGILAAAALHPQWVKSMDGDKVPYAWIPGYEVSVPDDDPWTDVPHLGFDRDCREIGLSYGWGGYCYPRWAVPSFFRE
;
A
#
# COMPACT_ATOMS: atom_id res chain seq x y z
N MET A 1 -7.49 -6.95 -19.77
CA MET A 1 -8.25 -8.13 -19.28
C MET A 1 -7.49 -9.38 -19.70
N ALA A 2 -6.93 -10.14 -18.76
CA ALA A 2 -6.40 -11.46 -19.06
C ALA A 2 -7.59 -12.35 -19.46
N SER A 3 -7.48 -12.98 -20.62
CA SER A 3 -8.52 -13.89 -21.13
C SER A 3 -8.51 -15.18 -20.30
N LEU A 4 -9.68 -15.73 -19.98
CA LEU A 4 -9.81 -17.07 -19.40
C LEU A 4 -9.13 -18.16 -20.25
N SER A 5 -8.79 -17.86 -21.51
CA SER A 5 -8.06 -18.74 -22.42
C SER A 5 -6.58 -18.97 -22.04
N THR A 6 -6.05 -18.27 -21.04
CA THR A 6 -4.66 -18.44 -20.55
C THR A 6 -4.58 -19.36 -19.32
N ASN A 7 -5.71 -19.78 -18.75
CA ASN A 7 -5.73 -20.66 -17.59
C ASN A 7 -5.41 -22.09 -18.00
N THR A 8 -4.64 -22.78 -17.17
CA THR A 8 -4.34 -24.20 -17.38
C THR A 8 -5.58 -25.07 -17.11
N ASP A 9 -5.66 -26.24 -17.73
CA ASP A 9 -6.76 -27.21 -17.47
C ASP A 9 -6.89 -27.57 -15.98
N GLY A 10 -5.77 -27.55 -15.25
CA GLY A 10 -5.75 -27.80 -13.80
C GLY A 10 -6.44 -26.68 -13.02
N GLU A 11 -6.19 -25.42 -13.36
CA GLU A 11 -6.83 -24.26 -12.72
C GLU A 11 -8.34 -24.22 -12.99
N ILE A 12 -8.74 -24.55 -14.21
CA ILE A 12 -10.17 -24.65 -14.58
C ILE A 12 -10.85 -25.76 -13.80
N THR A 13 -10.19 -26.91 -13.63
CA THR A 13 -10.73 -28.05 -12.88
C THR A 13 -10.86 -27.72 -11.39
N GLU A 14 -9.86 -27.07 -10.80
CA GLU A 14 -9.92 -26.62 -9.40
C GLU A 14 -11.03 -25.59 -9.20
N PHE A 15 -11.17 -24.63 -10.10
CA PHE A 15 -12.25 -23.63 -10.06
C PHE A 15 -13.63 -24.29 -10.11
N LYS A 16 -13.85 -25.24 -11.02
CA LYS A 16 -15.10 -26.01 -11.11
C LYS A 16 -15.37 -26.79 -9.82
N GLY A 17 -14.34 -27.41 -9.22
CA GLY A 17 -14.46 -28.10 -7.95
C GLY A 17 -14.88 -27.18 -6.80
N ARG A 18 -14.31 -26.00 -6.72
CA ARG A 18 -14.65 -25.00 -5.70
C ARG A 18 -16.07 -24.44 -5.89
N LEU A 19 -16.50 -24.21 -7.12
CA LEU A 19 -17.88 -23.81 -7.41
C LEU A 19 -18.88 -24.89 -6.97
N ALA A 20 -18.60 -26.16 -7.26
CA ALA A 20 -19.43 -27.29 -6.84
C ALA A 20 -19.53 -27.39 -5.30
N CYS A 21 -18.42 -27.23 -4.59
CA CYS A 21 -18.40 -27.17 -3.12
C CYS A 21 -19.21 -25.99 -2.56
N ALA A 22 -19.30 -24.89 -3.29
CA ALA A 22 -20.11 -23.71 -2.94
C ALA A 22 -21.59 -23.85 -3.33
N GLY A 23 -22.02 -25.02 -3.84
CA GLY A 23 -23.42 -25.31 -4.21
C GLY A 23 -23.79 -24.89 -5.63
N PHE A 24 -22.83 -24.51 -6.49
CA PHE A 24 -23.10 -24.24 -7.89
C PHE A 24 -23.28 -25.57 -8.66
N THR A 25 -24.51 -25.82 -9.10
CA THR A 25 -24.81 -26.98 -9.93
C THR A 25 -24.43 -26.74 -11.39
N ALA A 26 -24.28 -27.82 -12.18
CA ALA A 26 -24.07 -27.71 -13.62
C ALA A 26 -25.18 -26.96 -14.36
N GLU A 27 -26.39 -26.97 -13.80
CA GLU A 27 -27.55 -26.21 -14.29
C GLU A 27 -27.35 -24.72 -14.12
N ILE A 28 -26.97 -24.26 -12.91
CA ILE A 28 -26.68 -22.85 -12.63
C ILE A 28 -25.55 -22.33 -13.54
N VAL A 29 -24.49 -23.12 -13.71
CA VAL A 29 -23.37 -22.75 -14.60
C VAL A 29 -23.82 -22.67 -16.07
N ARG A 30 -24.76 -23.54 -16.48
CA ARG A 30 -25.32 -23.52 -17.84
C ARG A 30 -26.20 -22.31 -18.07
N GLU A 31 -27.04 -21.95 -17.10
CA GLU A 31 -27.90 -20.76 -17.14
C GLU A 31 -27.07 -19.47 -17.23
N VAL A 32 -25.98 -19.35 -16.45
CA VAL A 32 -25.04 -18.23 -16.54
C VAL A 32 -24.40 -18.09 -17.93
N ASN A 33 -24.14 -19.23 -18.61
CA ASN A 33 -23.49 -19.25 -19.92
C ASN A 33 -24.45 -19.11 -21.12
N THR A 34 -25.75 -19.32 -20.93
CA THR A 34 -26.74 -19.34 -22.02
C THR A 34 -27.75 -18.21 -21.97
N GLY A 35 -27.70 -17.35 -20.94
CA GLY A 35 -28.54 -16.16 -20.85
C GLY A 35 -28.22 -15.14 -21.94
N ASP A 36 -29.25 -14.68 -22.66
CA ASP A 36 -29.11 -13.79 -23.84
C ASP A 36 -28.53 -12.39 -23.52
N ASP A 37 -28.52 -11.99 -22.25
CA ASP A 37 -28.16 -10.63 -21.83
C ASP A 37 -26.94 -10.55 -20.87
N ASN A 38 -26.35 -11.69 -20.51
CA ASN A 38 -25.25 -11.76 -19.53
C ASN A 38 -25.53 -11.13 -18.15
N GLU A 39 -26.79 -10.82 -17.82
CA GLU A 39 -27.15 -10.17 -16.55
C GLU A 39 -26.71 -10.97 -15.34
N LEU A 40 -26.92 -12.29 -15.36
CA LEU A 40 -26.52 -13.16 -14.26
C LEU A 40 -25.00 -13.26 -14.15
N ALA A 41 -24.27 -13.34 -15.27
CA ALA A 41 -22.82 -13.30 -15.29
C ALA A 41 -22.27 -11.95 -14.77
N LYS A 42 -22.94 -10.86 -15.13
CA LYS A 42 -22.60 -9.52 -14.65
C LYS A 42 -22.87 -9.38 -13.14
N LEU A 43 -24.00 -9.87 -12.66
CA LEU A 43 -24.35 -9.87 -11.23
C LEU A 43 -23.36 -10.72 -10.41
N MET A 44 -22.99 -11.91 -10.93
CA MET A 44 -21.95 -12.74 -10.32
C MET A 44 -20.61 -12.02 -10.29
N TYR A 45 -20.20 -11.41 -11.40
CA TYR A 45 -18.98 -10.62 -11.48
C TYR A 45 -18.99 -9.47 -10.47
N GLU A 46 -20.08 -8.70 -10.41
CA GLU A 46 -20.23 -7.60 -9.46
C GLU A 46 -20.23 -8.07 -8.00
N THR A 47 -20.84 -9.22 -7.72
CA THR A 47 -20.86 -9.82 -6.38
C THR A 47 -19.46 -10.32 -5.99
N LEU A 48 -18.77 -10.99 -6.90
CA LEU A 48 -17.39 -11.42 -6.71
C LEU A 48 -16.45 -10.24 -6.52
N MET A 49 -16.63 -9.18 -7.32
CA MET A 49 -15.80 -7.96 -7.20
C MET A 49 -16.06 -7.18 -5.91
N ARG A 50 -17.22 -7.38 -5.29
CA ARG A 50 -17.52 -6.83 -3.96
C ARG A 50 -16.98 -7.70 -2.83
N HIS A 51 -16.68 -8.98 -3.10
CA HIS A 51 -16.15 -9.86 -2.09
C HIS A 51 -14.68 -9.48 -1.77
N PRO A 52 -14.30 -9.28 -0.50
CA PRO A 52 -12.98 -8.80 -0.13
C PRO A 52 -11.83 -9.65 -0.67
N ARG A 53 -11.95 -10.98 -0.62
CA ARG A 53 -10.94 -11.89 -1.19
C ARG A 53 -10.78 -11.77 -2.70
N PHE A 54 -11.85 -11.44 -3.42
CA PHE A 54 -11.80 -11.27 -4.87
C PHE A 54 -11.22 -9.92 -5.25
N ALA A 55 -11.54 -8.87 -4.50
CA ALA A 55 -10.90 -7.56 -4.60
C ALA A 55 -9.38 -7.64 -4.33
N LEU A 56 -8.95 -8.57 -3.48
CA LEU A 56 -7.54 -8.90 -3.23
C LEU A 56 -6.84 -9.50 -4.46
N VAL A 57 -7.50 -10.42 -5.16
CA VAL A 57 -6.89 -11.20 -6.27
C VAL A 57 -6.91 -10.42 -7.59
N HIS A 58 -7.92 -9.57 -7.82
CA HIS A 58 -8.12 -8.85 -9.09
C HIS A 58 -8.25 -7.34 -8.92
N GLY A 59 -8.06 -6.83 -7.71
CA GLY A 59 -8.30 -5.45 -7.32
C GLY A 59 -7.03 -4.63 -7.09
N LEU A 60 -7.15 -3.67 -6.20
CA LEU A 60 -6.12 -2.67 -5.89
C LEU A 60 -4.95 -3.24 -5.09
N PHE A 61 -5.13 -4.38 -4.44
CA PHE A 61 -4.22 -4.88 -3.42
C PHE A 61 -3.62 -6.25 -3.77
N THR A 62 -2.37 -6.43 -3.39
CA THR A 62 -1.59 -7.66 -3.54
C THR A 62 -1.83 -8.57 -2.33
N SER A 63 -1.96 -9.88 -2.56
CA SER A 63 -2.18 -10.84 -1.46
C SER A 63 -1.02 -10.88 -0.47
N PRO A 64 -1.26 -11.27 0.80
CA PRO A 64 -0.22 -11.35 1.81
C PRO A 64 0.96 -12.23 1.43
N GLU A 65 0.71 -13.38 0.80
CA GLU A 65 1.75 -14.30 0.36
C GLU A 65 2.70 -13.65 -0.65
N LYS A 66 2.13 -12.96 -1.65
CA LYS A 66 2.92 -12.22 -2.65
C LYS A 66 3.68 -11.04 -2.05
N GLN A 67 3.13 -10.40 -1.01
CA GLN A 67 3.85 -9.35 -0.29
C GLN A 67 5.07 -9.93 0.44
N ILE A 68 4.92 -11.07 1.12
CA ILE A 68 6.03 -11.76 1.80
C ILE A 68 7.11 -12.15 0.80
N GLU A 69 6.75 -12.78 -0.31
CA GLU A 69 7.69 -13.15 -1.38
C GLU A 69 8.47 -11.92 -1.89
N LYS A 70 7.76 -10.83 -2.14
CA LYS A 70 8.34 -9.59 -2.68
C LYS A 70 9.30 -8.94 -1.69
N VAL A 71 8.90 -8.80 -0.42
CA VAL A 71 9.76 -8.23 0.63
C VAL A 71 10.96 -9.13 0.90
N ARG A 72 10.81 -10.45 0.85
CA ARG A 72 11.94 -11.40 0.98
C ARG A 72 12.93 -11.26 -0.18
N ALA A 73 12.43 -11.09 -1.42
CA ALA A 73 13.28 -10.82 -2.57
C ALA A 73 14.06 -9.51 -2.42
N TRP A 74 13.41 -8.44 -1.98
CA TRP A 74 14.06 -7.16 -1.70
C TRP A 74 15.10 -7.27 -0.58
N ASN A 75 14.77 -7.97 0.51
CA ASN A 75 15.72 -8.22 1.60
C ASN A 75 17.01 -8.85 1.09
N LYS A 76 16.90 -9.85 0.22
CA LYS A 76 18.05 -10.53 -0.39
C LYS A 76 18.79 -9.62 -1.37
N GLU A 77 18.08 -8.92 -2.24
CA GLU A 77 18.68 -8.09 -3.32
C GLU A 77 19.39 -6.86 -2.77
N PHE A 78 18.78 -6.19 -1.76
CA PHE A 78 19.28 -4.91 -1.23
C PHE A 78 19.98 -5.04 0.14
N GLY A 79 20.13 -6.25 0.66
CA GLY A 79 20.84 -6.49 1.91
C GLY A 79 20.20 -5.78 3.11
N TRP A 80 18.87 -5.83 3.25
CA TRP A 80 18.19 -5.15 4.34
C TRP A 80 18.47 -5.72 5.72
N GLY A 81 18.91 -6.99 5.78
CA GLY A 81 19.29 -7.66 7.02
C GLY A 81 18.10 -8.12 7.87
N ILE A 82 16.92 -8.30 7.26
CA ILE A 82 15.75 -8.85 7.95
C ILE A 82 15.96 -10.37 8.11
N PRO A 83 15.93 -10.91 9.33
CA PRO A 83 16.18 -12.33 9.56
C PRO A 83 15.00 -13.20 9.09
N ASP A 84 15.29 -14.46 8.74
CA ASP A 84 14.28 -15.42 8.25
C ASP A 84 13.18 -15.70 9.27
N GLU A 85 13.49 -15.64 10.57
CA GLU A 85 12.52 -15.79 11.64
C GLU A 85 11.44 -14.70 11.63
N ALA A 86 11.79 -13.47 11.17
CA ALA A 86 10.81 -12.39 11.04
C ALA A 86 9.82 -12.68 9.90
N PHE A 87 10.27 -13.29 8.80
CA PHE A 87 9.37 -13.74 7.73
C PHE A 87 8.48 -14.89 8.18
N ALA A 88 9.04 -15.88 8.90
CA ALA A 88 8.26 -16.99 9.46
C ALA A 88 7.21 -16.50 10.47
N ALA A 89 7.52 -15.47 11.24
CA ALA A 89 6.57 -14.83 12.14
C ALA A 89 5.47 -14.08 11.36
N ALA A 90 5.83 -13.36 10.30
CA ALA A 90 4.88 -12.65 9.46
C ALA A 90 3.91 -13.62 8.74
N GLU A 91 4.39 -14.77 8.27
CA GLU A 91 3.55 -15.82 7.66
C GLU A 91 2.47 -16.34 8.61
N LYS A 92 2.79 -16.44 9.91
CA LYS A 92 1.87 -16.94 10.95
C LYS A 92 0.91 -15.88 11.47
N SER A 93 1.21 -14.61 11.27
CA SER A 93 0.50 -13.49 11.87
C SER A 93 -0.21 -12.60 10.85
N VAL A 94 -0.56 -13.14 9.68
CA VAL A 94 -1.30 -12.40 8.65
C VAL A 94 -2.64 -11.94 9.23
N PRO A 95 -2.92 -10.63 9.25
CA PRO A 95 -4.20 -10.12 9.72
C PRO A 95 -5.35 -10.58 8.84
N VAL A 96 -6.54 -10.66 9.43
CA VAL A 96 -7.76 -10.79 8.66
C VAL A 96 -7.94 -9.52 7.83
N TRP A 97 -8.22 -9.69 6.53
CA TRP A 97 -8.46 -8.54 5.67
C TRP A 97 -9.85 -7.97 5.93
N PRO A 98 -9.95 -6.67 6.30
CA PRO A 98 -11.24 -6.05 6.53
C PRO A 98 -12.09 -5.98 5.25
N GLU A 99 -13.40 -6.04 5.39
CA GLU A 99 -14.34 -5.96 4.25
C GLU A 99 -14.52 -4.54 3.71
N GLU A 100 -13.89 -3.56 4.31
CA GLU A 100 -14.02 -2.16 3.93
C GLU A 100 -13.19 -1.83 2.67
N LYS A 101 -13.77 -0.97 1.83
CA LYS A 101 -13.07 -0.44 0.65
C LYS A 101 -11.89 0.43 1.08
N LEU A 102 -10.80 0.33 0.33
CA LEU A 102 -9.57 1.09 0.54
C LEU A 102 -8.89 0.83 1.91
N VAL A 103 -9.14 -0.32 2.51
CA VAL A 103 -8.35 -0.81 3.63
C VAL A 103 -7.33 -1.80 3.12
N ALA A 104 -6.06 -1.53 3.33
CA ALA A 104 -4.95 -2.38 2.93
C ALA A 104 -4.35 -3.11 4.12
N VAL A 105 -4.01 -4.38 3.93
CA VAL A 105 -3.11 -5.13 4.80
C VAL A 105 -1.74 -5.07 4.17
N VAL A 106 -0.79 -4.45 4.85
CA VAL A 106 0.52 -4.09 4.30
C VAL A 106 1.63 -4.69 5.15
N LEU A 107 2.55 -5.42 4.54
CA LEU A 107 3.76 -5.90 5.19
C LEU A 107 4.83 -4.82 5.15
N VAL A 108 5.16 -4.25 6.30
CA VAL A 108 6.07 -3.12 6.40
C VAL A 108 7.42 -3.55 6.95
N PRO A 109 8.51 -3.43 6.16
CA PRO A 109 9.87 -3.59 6.65
C PRO A 109 10.35 -2.29 7.29
N TYR A 110 10.65 -2.33 8.56
CA TYR A 110 11.29 -1.26 9.32
C TYR A 110 12.76 -1.57 9.49
N LEU A 111 13.61 -0.88 8.75
CA LEU A 111 15.03 -1.18 8.65
C LEU A 111 15.81 -0.65 9.86
N ALA A 112 16.88 -1.35 10.22
CA ALA A 112 17.82 -0.90 11.23
C ALA A 112 18.75 0.19 10.69
N ASP A 113 19.44 0.90 11.57
CA ASP A 113 20.54 1.80 11.20
C ASP A 113 21.61 1.03 10.42
N LYS A 114 22.32 1.73 9.56
CA LYS A 114 23.42 1.17 8.76
C LYS A 114 24.63 2.06 8.88
N THR A 115 25.75 1.50 9.29
CA THR A 115 27.06 2.16 9.18
C THR A 115 27.57 2.00 7.74
N ASN A 116 27.89 3.10 7.10
CA ASN A 116 28.44 3.16 5.76
C ASN A 116 29.97 2.95 5.79
N GLU A 117 30.58 2.81 4.61
CA GLU A 117 32.04 2.60 4.49
C GLU A 117 32.87 3.80 4.98
N ASP A 118 32.30 5.00 4.95
CA ASP A 118 32.90 6.25 5.46
C ASP A 118 32.63 6.51 6.95
N GLU A 119 32.19 5.47 7.68
CA GLU A 119 31.83 5.52 9.11
C GLU A 119 30.59 6.37 9.44
N THR A 120 29.92 6.98 8.46
CA THR A 120 28.65 7.66 8.70
C THR A 120 27.54 6.66 8.98
N VAL A 121 26.54 7.06 9.78
CA VAL A 121 25.38 6.24 10.11
C VAL A 121 24.15 6.79 9.40
N THR A 122 23.56 5.97 8.52
CA THR A 122 22.24 6.23 7.99
C THR A 122 21.20 5.63 8.92
N SER A 123 20.30 6.45 9.44
CA SER A 123 19.27 5.98 10.38
C SER A 123 18.30 5.00 9.73
N GLY A 124 17.79 4.06 10.51
CA GLY A 124 16.79 3.10 10.04
C GLY A 124 15.51 3.78 9.53
N LEU A 125 15.14 4.93 10.11
CA LEU A 125 14.04 5.74 9.63
C LEU A 125 14.26 6.22 8.20
N GLU A 126 15.42 6.82 7.94
CA GLU A 126 15.79 7.34 6.62
C GLU A 126 15.93 6.21 5.59
N ARG A 127 16.61 5.13 5.97
CA ARG A 127 16.71 3.91 5.13
C ARG A 127 15.34 3.39 4.74
N THR A 128 14.45 3.23 5.71
CA THR A 128 13.08 2.73 5.45
C THR A 128 12.33 3.64 4.49
N PHE A 129 12.40 4.95 4.68
CA PHE A 129 11.75 5.93 3.80
C PHE A 129 12.29 5.83 2.36
N HIS A 130 13.60 5.89 2.18
CA HIS A 130 14.23 5.89 0.86
C HIS A 130 14.10 4.55 0.14
N GLU A 131 14.28 3.44 0.85
CA GLU A 131 14.16 2.10 0.27
C GLU A 131 12.72 1.81 -0.19
N LEU A 132 11.73 2.13 0.62
CA LEU A 132 10.33 1.94 0.23
C LEU A 132 9.92 2.86 -0.93
N TRP A 133 10.39 4.11 -0.93
CA TRP A 133 10.19 4.98 -2.09
C TRP A 133 10.86 4.42 -3.35
N ALA A 134 12.09 3.92 -3.24
CA ALA A 134 12.78 3.30 -4.37
C ALA A 134 12.01 2.10 -4.94
N ARG A 135 11.35 1.30 -4.08
CA ARG A 135 10.50 0.18 -4.52
C ARG A 135 9.19 0.67 -5.10
N ALA A 136 8.55 1.68 -4.51
CA ALA A 136 7.31 2.24 -5.02
C ALA A 136 7.47 2.81 -6.43
N LYS A 137 8.55 3.56 -6.68
CA LYS A 137 8.83 4.09 -8.02
C LYS A 137 9.17 3.02 -9.05
N ALA A 138 9.83 1.93 -8.66
CA ALA A 138 10.19 0.84 -9.56
C ALA A 138 8.97 0.07 -10.12
N GLU A 139 7.81 0.19 -9.47
CA GLU A 139 6.54 -0.42 -9.89
C GLU A 139 5.72 0.49 -10.82
N GLN A 140 6.22 1.67 -11.15
CA GLN A 140 5.52 2.66 -11.97
C GLN A 140 6.33 2.98 -13.24
N ASP A 141 5.65 3.52 -14.24
CA ASP A 141 6.30 3.88 -15.53
C ASP A 141 7.18 5.13 -15.40
N GLY A 142 6.84 6.02 -14.47
CA GLY A 142 7.60 7.22 -14.15
C GLY A 142 7.45 7.61 -12.68
N SER A 143 8.32 8.49 -12.22
CA SER A 143 8.27 8.99 -10.85
C SER A 143 8.85 10.38 -10.72
N TRP A 144 8.25 11.17 -9.84
CA TRP A 144 8.76 12.47 -9.42
C TRP A 144 8.85 12.53 -7.90
N ARG A 145 9.92 13.15 -7.41
CA ARG A 145 10.11 13.37 -5.99
C ARG A 145 10.67 14.77 -5.74
N TRP A 146 10.22 15.41 -4.67
CA TRP A 146 10.83 16.66 -4.26
C TRP A 146 12.30 16.48 -3.90
N ASP A 147 13.17 17.30 -4.51
CA ASP A 147 14.63 17.22 -4.36
C ASP A 147 15.12 17.39 -2.92
N GLY A 148 14.32 18.04 -2.08
CA GLY A 148 14.64 18.21 -0.67
C GLY A 148 14.79 16.90 0.08
N TYR A 149 14.15 15.82 -0.37
CA TYR A 149 14.34 14.49 0.22
C TYR A 149 15.71 13.88 -0.12
N ASP A 150 16.37 14.30 -1.20
CA ASP A 150 17.71 13.84 -1.55
C ASP A 150 18.81 14.65 -0.85
N LYS A 151 18.54 15.94 -0.57
CA LYS A 151 19.48 16.87 0.05
C LYS A 151 19.37 16.87 1.58
N ALA A 152 18.36 16.24 2.08
CA ALA A 152 17.98 16.29 3.46
C ALA A 152 18.27 14.94 4.10
N GLY A 153 19.33 14.84 4.79
CA GLY A 153 19.53 13.82 5.81
C GLY A 153 18.45 13.90 6.90
N PRO A 154 18.67 13.26 8.04
CA PRO A 154 17.71 13.18 9.14
C PRO A 154 17.22 14.53 9.66
N GLU A 155 17.87 15.60 9.25
CA GLU A 155 17.52 16.98 9.62
C GLU A 155 16.20 17.48 8.99
N ARG A 156 15.69 16.79 7.94
CA ARG A 156 14.49 17.24 7.21
C ARG A 156 13.31 16.27 7.25
N LEU A 157 13.53 15.08 7.74
CA LEU A 157 12.48 14.07 7.89
C LEU A 157 12.52 13.50 9.30
N ARG A 158 11.44 13.62 10.04
CA ARG A 158 11.29 12.99 11.34
C ARG A 158 9.92 12.35 11.50
N LEU A 159 9.77 11.55 12.54
CA LEU A 159 8.47 11.04 12.94
C LEU A 159 7.69 12.11 13.70
N HIS A 160 6.38 12.10 13.49
CA HIS A 160 5.47 12.88 14.31
C HIS A 160 5.61 12.47 15.79
N LYS A 161 5.46 13.44 16.68
CA LYS A 161 5.63 13.26 18.13
C LYS A 161 4.90 12.03 18.66
N GLY A 162 5.65 11.18 19.35
CA GLY A 162 5.14 9.95 19.98
C GLY A 162 5.04 8.74 19.07
N ILE A 163 5.39 8.87 17.79
CA ILE A 163 5.60 7.73 16.90
C ILE A 163 7.03 7.25 17.04
N GLU A 164 7.22 5.94 17.06
CA GLU A 164 8.54 5.31 17.19
C GLU A 164 8.85 4.47 15.94
N HIS A 165 10.11 4.57 15.49
CA HIS A 165 10.63 3.65 14.47
C HIS A 165 11.08 2.36 15.17
N LYS A 166 10.24 1.33 15.09
CA LYS A 166 10.56 0.02 15.68
C LYS A 166 11.05 -0.92 14.57
N VAL A 167 12.32 -1.23 14.58
CA VAL A 167 12.95 -2.14 13.62
C VAL A 167 12.24 -3.50 13.61
N GLY A 168 12.09 -4.06 12.41
CA GLY A 168 11.50 -5.38 12.21
C GLY A 168 10.50 -5.43 11.05
N LEU A 169 9.91 -6.59 10.85
CA LEU A 169 8.89 -6.84 9.83
C LEU A 169 7.53 -7.00 10.51
N ARG A 170 6.54 -6.24 10.08
CA ARG A 170 5.20 -6.32 10.69
C ARG A 170 4.09 -6.00 9.71
N TRP A 171 2.94 -6.57 9.97
CA TRP A 171 1.71 -6.20 9.29
C TRP A 171 1.11 -4.92 9.86
N GLU A 172 0.62 -4.08 8.95
CA GLU A 172 -0.19 -2.92 9.28
C GLU A 172 -1.50 -3.00 8.51
N VAL A 173 -2.61 -2.72 9.18
CA VAL A 173 -3.92 -2.58 8.54
C VAL A 173 -4.24 -1.11 8.45
N ILE A 174 -4.31 -0.58 7.24
CA ILE A 174 -4.36 0.86 6.96
C ILE A 174 -5.59 1.20 6.16
N SER A 175 -6.42 2.09 6.68
CA SER A 175 -7.50 2.72 5.93
C SER A 175 -6.94 3.84 5.07
N LEU A 176 -6.68 3.54 3.79
CA LEU A 176 -6.06 4.44 2.83
C LEU A 176 -7.00 5.56 2.34
N GLY A 177 -8.30 5.37 2.48
CA GLY A 177 -9.34 6.34 2.11
C GLY A 177 -9.95 7.09 3.27
N SER A 178 -9.44 6.91 4.50
CA SER A 178 -9.98 7.57 5.70
C SER A 178 -9.68 9.05 5.74
N GLN A 179 -10.40 9.76 6.60
CA GLN A 179 -10.17 11.16 6.93
C GLN A 179 -10.06 12.08 5.70
N ARG A 180 -10.93 11.85 4.67
CA ARG A 180 -11.00 12.74 3.51
C ARG A 180 -11.38 14.16 3.93
N ASN A 181 -10.85 15.13 3.19
CA ASN A 181 -11.12 16.55 3.44
C ASN A 181 -10.78 16.98 4.89
N LYS A 182 -9.81 16.32 5.50
CA LYS A 182 -9.27 16.70 6.81
C LYS A 182 -7.85 17.22 6.67
N LYS A 183 -7.49 18.11 7.57
CA LYS A 183 -6.13 18.59 7.70
C LYS A 183 -5.30 17.54 8.42
N PRO A 184 -4.11 17.19 7.93
CA PRO A 184 -3.23 16.27 8.65
C PRO A 184 -2.99 16.66 10.10
N CYS A 185 -2.76 17.94 10.40
CA CYS A 185 -2.51 18.43 11.76
C CYS A 185 -3.67 18.21 12.73
N ASP A 186 -4.92 18.16 12.24
CA ASP A 186 -6.11 18.00 13.10
C ASP A 186 -6.38 16.53 13.46
N VAL A 187 -5.93 15.58 12.63
CA VAL A 187 -6.31 14.17 12.76
C VAL A 187 -5.15 13.23 13.05
N ARG A 188 -3.93 13.66 12.83
CA ARG A 188 -2.75 12.84 13.08
C ARG A 188 -2.51 12.63 14.57
N SER A 189 -2.09 11.44 14.94
CA SER A 189 -1.67 11.10 16.30
C SER A 189 -0.72 9.91 16.29
N ALA A 190 0.06 9.75 17.36
CA ALA A 190 0.98 8.62 17.50
C ALA A 190 0.29 7.25 17.40
N LYS A 191 -1.00 7.16 17.75
CA LYS A 191 -1.76 5.91 17.73
C LYS A 191 -2.46 5.61 16.42
N SER A 192 -2.67 6.62 15.57
CA SER A 192 -3.49 6.47 14.36
C SER A 192 -2.76 6.75 13.06
N SER A 193 -1.57 7.32 13.09
CA SER A 193 -0.88 7.81 11.89
C SER A 193 0.17 6.84 11.39
N PRO A 194 -0.08 6.13 10.28
CA PRO A 194 0.95 5.33 9.62
C PRO A 194 2.04 6.23 9.02
N HIS A 195 3.27 5.71 9.02
CA HIS A 195 4.41 6.38 8.39
C HIS A 195 4.97 5.53 7.24
N ALA A 196 5.86 4.60 7.50
CA ALA A 196 6.42 3.72 6.47
C ALA A 196 5.36 2.87 5.75
N GLY A 197 4.25 2.54 6.42
CA GLY A 197 3.18 1.72 5.86
C GLY A 197 2.54 2.29 4.59
N ILE A 198 2.47 3.61 4.42
CA ILE A 198 1.95 4.22 3.19
C ILE A 198 2.90 4.03 2.00
N LEU A 199 4.21 4.17 2.23
CA LEU A 199 5.21 3.91 1.19
C LEU A 199 5.30 2.41 0.87
N ALA A 200 5.20 1.55 1.90
CA ALA A 200 5.11 0.11 1.71
C ALA A 200 3.85 -0.27 0.92
N ALA A 201 2.71 0.36 1.22
CA ALA A 201 1.48 0.16 0.44
C ALA A 201 1.68 0.56 -1.02
N ALA A 202 2.34 1.67 -1.30
CA ALA A 202 2.64 2.10 -2.67
C ALA A 202 3.56 1.10 -3.41
N ALA A 203 4.54 0.54 -2.72
CA ALA A 203 5.49 -0.42 -3.29
C ALA A 203 4.87 -1.82 -3.50
N LEU A 204 4.01 -2.25 -2.57
CA LEU A 204 3.42 -3.59 -2.58
C LEU A 204 2.09 -3.65 -3.34
N HIS A 205 1.38 -2.53 -3.47
CA HIS A 205 0.08 -2.42 -4.12
C HIS A 205 0.10 -1.42 -5.28
N PRO A 206 0.87 -1.65 -6.34
CA PRO A 206 1.02 -0.68 -7.44
C PRO A 206 -0.31 -0.33 -8.14
N GLN A 207 -1.29 -1.24 -8.12
CA GLN A 207 -2.61 -0.96 -8.69
C GLN A 207 -3.41 0.06 -7.87
N TRP A 208 -3.23 0.10 -6.55
CA TRP A 208 -3.80 1.16 -5.72
C TRP A 208 -3.25 2.54 -6.16
N VAL A 209 -1.94 2.66 -6.34
CA VAL A 209 -1.32 3.91 -6.80
C VAL A 209 -1.87 4.31 -8.18
N LYS A 210 -1.87 3.40 -9.16
CA LYS A 210 -2.38 3.64 -10.53
C LYS A 210 -3.87 3.99 -10.56
N SER A 211 -4.60 3.66 -9.51
CA SER A 211 -6.03 3.94 -9.39
C SER A 211 -6.33 5.30 -8.75
N MET A 212 -5.33 5.98 -8.20
CA MET A 212 -5.52 7.30 -7.60
C MET A 212 -6.07 8.29 -8.64
N ASP A 213 -7.20 8.90 -8.34
CA ASP A 213 -7.88 9.88 -9.19
C ASP A 213 -8.33 11.12 -8.41
N GLY A 214 -8.08 11.10 -7.11
CA GLY A 214 -8.52 12.15 -6.21
C GLY A 214 -10.02 12.14 -5.92
N ASP A 215 -10.79 11.28 -6.58
CA ASP A 215 -12.24 11.14 -6.37
C ASP A 215 -12.59 9.79 -5.76
N LYS A 216 -12.54 8.70 -6.50
CA LYS A 216 -12.84 7.35 -5.97
C LYS A 216 -11.70 6.84 -5.11
N VAL A 217 -10.47 7.00 -5.57
CA VAL A 217 -9.25 6.65 -4.86
C VAL A 217 -8.46 7.95 -4.60
N PRO A 218 -8.44 8.45 -3.35
CA PRO A 218 -7.79 9.71 -3.03
C PRO A 218 -6.27 9.62 -3.13
N TYR A 219 -5.63 10.75 -3.29
CA TYR A 219 -4.22 10.93 -2.97
C TYR A 219 -4.01 10.78 -1.46
N ALA A 220 -2.80 10.43 -1.03
CA ALA A 220 -2.56 10.05 0.35
C ALA A 220 -1.52 10.95 1.03
N TRP A 221 -1.89 11.57 2.14
CA TRP A 221 -0.93 12.09 3.09
C TRP A 221 -0.19 10.95 3.79
N ILE A 222 1.04 11.21 4.27
CA ILE A 222 1.82 10.28 5.09
C ILE A 222 1.95 10.87 6.50
N PRO A 223 0.88 10.81 7.31
CA PRO A 223 0.72 11.66 8.50
C PRO A 223 1.68 11.32 9.64
N GLY A 224 2.33 10.17 9.58
CA GLY A 224 3.32 9.76 10.57
C GLY A 224 4.68 10.42 10.43
N TYR A 225 4.95 11.10 9.30
CA TYR A 225 6.17 11.88 9.08
C TYR A 225 5.91 13.37 9.16
N GLU A 226 6.96 14.11 9.49
CA GLU A 226 7.05 15.56 9.39
C GLU A 226 8.28 15.94 8.57
N VAL A 227 8.13 17.00 7.77
CA VAL A 227 9.20 17.54 6.91
C VAL A 227 9.54 18.93 7.37
N SER A 228 10.83 19.23 7.42
CA SER A 228 11.35 20.60 7.58
C SER A 228 11.77 21.13 6.21
N VAL A 229 11.14 22.20 5.78
CA VAL A 229 11.48 22.91 4.53
C VAL A 229 12.30 24.14 4.89
N PRO A 230 13.39 24.45 4.16
CA PRO A 230 14.10 25.70 4.35
C PRO A 230 13.15 26.88 4.16
N ASP A 231 13.34 27.90 4.96
CA ASP A 231 12.60 29.17 4.91
C ASP A 231 11.13 29.13 5.36
N ASP A 232 10.61 27.94 5.77
CA ASP A 232 9.30 27.80 6.37
C ASP A 232 9.38 27.47 7.87
N ASP A 233 8.24 27.53 8.56
CA ASP A 233 8.16 27.06 9.95
C ASP A 233 8.58 25.58 10.01
N PRO A 234 9.59 25.24 10.80
CA PRO A 234 10.12 23.89 10.81
C PRO A 234 9.07 22.88 11.27
N TRP A 235 9.02 21.74 10.58
CA TRP A 235 8.22 20.58 10.95
C TRP A 235 6.70 20.75 10.87
N THR A 236 6.22 21.69 10.06
CA THR A 236 4.79 21.89 9.82
C THR A 236 4.28 21.12 8.60
N ASP A 237 5.21 20.70 7.72
CA ASP A 237 4.87 20.02 6.51
C ASP A 237 4.77 18.51 6.68
N VAL A 238 3.96 17.89 5.84
CA VAL A 238 3.67 16.46 5.84
C VAL A 238 3.94 15.91 4.45
N PRO A 239 4.67 14.78 4.32
CA PRO A 239 4.83 14.12 3.04
C PRO A 239 3.47 13.68 2.49
N HIS A 240 3.37 13.65 1.17
CA HIS A 240 2.20 13.11 0.51
C HIS A 240 2.53 12.39 -0.79
N LEU A 241 1.69 11.43 -1.15
CA LEU A 241 1.79 10.58 -2.31
C LEU A 241 0.63 10.86 -3.25
N GLY A 242 0.93 11.03 -4.52
CA GLY A 242 -0.05 11.17 -5.58
C GLY A 242 0.32 10.37 -6.83
N PHE A 243 -0.59 10.32 -7.79
CA PHE A 243 -0.34 9.73 -9.09
C PHE A 243 -0.85 10.66 -10.19
N ASP A 244 0.06 11.05 -11.07
CA ASP A 244 -0.28 11.79 -12.29
C ASP A 244 -0.67 10.79 -13.37
N ARG A 245 -1.92 10.84 -13.81
CA ARG A 245 -2.45 9.93 -14.84
C ARG A 245 -1.98 10.26 -16.24
N ASP A 246 -1.76 11.54 -16.52
CA ASP A 246 -1.36 12.00 -17.83
C ASP A 246 0.09 11.61 -18.12
N CYS A 247 0.96 11.79 -17.14
CA CYS A 247 2.36 11.37 -17.19
C CYS A 247 2.59 9.92 -16.77
N ARG A 248 1.60 9.28 -16.12
CA ARG A 248 1.70 7.92 -15.50
C ARG A 248 2.78 7.83 -14.43
N GLU A 249 2.95 8.88 -13.68
CA GLU A 249 4.01 9.04 -12.69
C GLU A 249 3.48 9.03 -11.25
N ILE A 250 4.20 8.32 -10.39
CA ILE A 250 4.03 8.44 -8.95
C ILE A 250 4.78 9.66 -8.44
N GLY A 251 4.12 10.51 -7.68
CA GLY A 251 4.70 11.70 -7.07
C GLY A 251 4.83 11.59 -5.55
N LEU A 252 6.00 11.93 -5.02
CA LEU A 252 6.24 12.09 -3.59
C LEU A 252 6.67 13.53 -3.31
N SER A 253 5.79 14.28 -2.66
CA SER A 253 6.01 15.68 -2.31
C SER A 253 5.69 15.92 -0.85
N TYR A 254 5.57 17.18 -0.47
CA TYR A 254 5.14 17.62 0.84
C TYR A 254 4.14 18.76 0.70
N GLY A 255 3.46 19.06 1.78
CA GLY A 255 2.60 20.24 1.88
C GLY A 255 2.29 20.56 3.34
N TRP A 256 1.90 21.79 3.56
CA TRP A 256 1.58 22.27 4.90
C TRP A 256 0.44 21.45 5.52
N GLY A 257 0.72 20.84 6.68
CA GLY A 257 -0.22 19.98 7.40
C GLY A 257 -1.52 20.67 7.83
N GLY A 258 -1.57 21.99 7.79
CA GLY A 258 -2.77 22.79 8.01
C GLY A 258 -3.68 22.93 6.79
N TYR A 259 -3.33 22.38 5.63
CA TYR A 259 -4.19 22.40 4.45
C TYR A 259 -5.16 21.23 4.39
N CYS A 260 -6.37 21.53 3.91
CA CYS A 260 -7.41 20.58 3.61
C CYS A 260 -7.60 20.54 2.08
N TYR A 261 -7.12 19.49 1.46
CA TYR A 261 -7.30 19.31 0.01
C TYR A 261 -8.46 18.34 -0.26
N PRO A 262 -9.46 18.73 -1.07
CA PRO A 262 -10.67 17.92 -1.31
C PRO A 262 -10.42 16.52 -1.89
N ARG A 263 -9.30 16.36 -2.61
CA ARG A 263 -8.93 15.09 -3.27
C ARG A 263 -8.00 14.20 -2.45
N TRP A 264 -7.70 14.60 -1.22
CA TRP A 264 -6.72 13.96 -0.37
C TRP A 264 -7.37 13.26 0.81
N ALA A 265 -6.80 12.11 1.20
CA ALA A 265 -7.12 11.44 2.45
C ALA A 265 -5.92 11.55 3.41
N VAL A 266 -6.21 11.51 4.69
CA VAL A 266 -5.20 11.30 5.73
C VAL A 266 -5.36 9.85 6.22
N PRO A 267 -4.59 8.90 5.68
CA PRO A 267 -4.66 7.51 6.07
C PRO A 267 -4.46 7.32 7.57
N SER A 268 -5.14 6.33 8.11
CA SER A 268 -5.01 5.98 9.52
C SER A 268 -4.94 4.46 9.69
N PHE A 269 -4.36 4.01 10.82
CA PHE A 269 -4.49 2.60 11.17
C PHE A 269 -5.97 2.25 11.30
N PHE A 270 -6.34 1.15 10.66
CA PHE A 270 -7.69 0.62 10.76
C PHE A 270 -7.92 0.12 12.19
N ARG A 271 -9.08 0.43 12.74
CA ARG A 271 -9.53 -0.05 14.06
C ARG A 271 -10.87 -0.74 13.85
N GLU A 272 -10.93 -1.97 14.28
CA GLU A 272 -12.17 -2.70 14.42
C GLU A 272 -13.09 -2.06 15.44
#